data_a526b361752fd981b5bb10e84358cfaf
#
_entry.id   a526b361752fd981b5bb10e84358cfaf
#
_cell.length_a   1.000
_cell.length_b   1.000
_cell.length_c   1.000
_cell.angle_alpha   90.00
_cell.angle_beta   90.00
_cell.angle_gamma   90.00
#
_symmetry.space_group_name_H-M   'P 1'
#
loop_
_entity.id
_entity.type
_entity.pdbx_description
1 polymer ?
#
loop_
_entity_poly.entity_id
_entity_poly.type
_entity_poly.pdbx_seq_one_letter_code
_entity_poly.pdbx_strand_id
1 'polypeptide(L)'
;LVAQIDGSDEIGHTKPFGLFIGLRHTSDIEREAGGFARYLVGGSSTGTPYFYPRYPGQRQAPRDDLEEHLGKKLGENFEVQSITFHDTKIQSRTIGEPGWRETPLAYVLLKAKDASVDRIPELQMDLDFYDSLGPVLLPVTTATQIVDARPESAPARPLDGLELIQTLDSRLTGENEGLTLELHATGKGLTPPLDKLVTLDIPDFEITKTDDQGLSIARVESGALGVNAVSERTWLLTLKPTADAGESLTFKFPQPTGLVAKSVFKQYSDADLVEVDSELALVGLSLNPPPTWPWFAGSAAVLLLGIGAWRVAKRDDVKVA
;
A
#
# COMPACT_ATOMS: atom_id res chain seq x y z
N LEU A 1 -7.59 14.83 -17.58
CA LEU A 1 -7.05 13.78 -16.74
C LEU A 1 -5.58 13.56 -17.10
N VAL A 2 -4.73 13.21 -16.15
CA VAL A 2 -3.31 12.88 -16.38
C VAL A 2 -2.99 11.56 -15.70
N ALA A 3 -2.16 10.77 -16.36
CA ALA A 3 -1.54 9.60 -15.77
C ALA A 3 -0.01 9.79 -15.85
N GLN A 4 0.71 9.35 -14.86
CA GLN A 4 2.17 9.44 -14.81
C GLN A 4 2.74 8.19 -14.17
N ILE A 5 3.65 7.53 -14.88
CA ILE A 5 4.35 6.36 -14.36
C ILE A 5 5.29 6.80 -13.23
N ASP A 6 5.29 6.05 -12.14
CA ASP A 6 6.22 6.25 -11.03
C ASP A 6 7.57 5.62 -11.40
N GLY A 7 8.48 6.44 -11.92
CA GLY A 7 9.78 6.04 -12.40
C GLY A 7 9.86 5.87 -13.94
N SER A 8 10.60 4.86 -14.41
CA SER A 8 10.84 4.62 -15.83
C SER A 8 9.61 4.01 -16.54
N ASP A 9 9.50 4.28 -17.85
CA ASP A 9 8.59 3.62 -18.80
C ASP A 9 8.99 2.16 -19.11
N GLU A 10 10.23 1.76 -18.84
CA GLU A 10 10.63 0.36 -18.78
C GLU A 10 10.03 -0.28 -17.52
N ILE A 11 8.83 -0.84 -17.64
CA ILE A 11 8.07 -1.36 -16.50
C ILE A 11 8.41 -2.83 -16.17
N GLY A 12 8.85 -3.61 -17.17
CA GLY A 12 8.99 -5.05 -17.03
C GLY A 12 7.66 -5.75 -16.78
N HIS A 13 7.65 -7.10 -16.75
CA HIS A 13 6.43 -7.89 -16.49
C HIS A 13 6.50 -8.72 -15.21
N THR A 14 7.66 -8.75 -14.54
CA THR A 14 7.87 -9.60 -13.35
C THR A 14 7.56 -8.86 -12.04
N LYS A 15 7.68 -7.54 -12.04
CA LYS A 15 7.54 -6.70 -10.84
C LYS A 15 6.42 -5.68 -10.98
N PRO A 16 5.80 -5.26 -9.88
CA PRO A 16 4.83 -4.18 -9.90
C PRO A 16 5.50 -2.82 -10.15
N PHE A 17 4.71 -1.90 -10.69
CA PHE A 17 5.05 -0.48 -10.85
C PHE A 17 3.84 0.38 -10.49
N GLY A 18 4.07 1.65 -10.23
CA GLY A 18 3.04 2.60 -9.86
C GLY A 18 2.62 3.51 -11.00
N LEU A 19 1.35 3.91 -10.97
CA LEU A 19 0.77 4.90 -11.86
C LEU A 19 0.03 5.96 -11.04
N PHE A 20 0.51 7.19 -11.07
CA PHE A 20 -0.21 8.35 -10.51
C PHE A 20 -1.31 8.79 -11.45
N ILE A 21 -2.51 8.98 -10.92
CA ILE A 21 -3.64 9.56 -11.61
C ILE A 21 -3.95 10.91 -10.98
N GLY A 22 -4.03 11.95 -11.80
CA GLY A 22 -4.32 13.31 -11.36
C GLY A 22 -5.21 14.06 -12.33
N LEU A 23 -5.74 15.19 -11.89
CA LEU A 23 -6.56 16.07 -12.69
C LEU A 23 -5.86 17.42 -12.83
N ARG A 24 -5.55 17.85 -14.07
CA ARG A 24 -5.11 19.21 -14.37
C ARG A 24 -6.32 20.06 -14.72
N HIS A 25 -6.40 21.22 -14.09
CA HIS A 25 -7.57 22.07 -14.17
C HIS A 25 -7.19 23.54 -13.85
N THR A 26 -8.09 24.45 -14.14
CA THR A 26 -8.01 25.83 -13.66
C THR A 26 -8.59 25.94 -12.25
N SER A 27 -8.22 27.00 -11.53
CA SER A 27 -8.77 27.28 -10.20
C SER A 27 -10.28 27.51 -10.22
N ASP A 28 -10.82 27.97 -11.35
CA ASP A 28 -12.24 28.26 -11.48
C ASP A 28 -13.07 26.97 -11.53
N ILE A 29 -12.65 25.99 -12.34
CA ILE A 29 -13.31 24.67 -12.39
C ILE A 29 -13.25 23.98 -11.02
N GLU A 30 -12.11 24.04 -10.33
CA GLU A 30 -11.98 23.49 -8.99
C GLU A 30 -12.98 24.12 -8.00
N ARG A 31 -13.13 25.44 -8.06
CA ARG A 31 -14.06 26.17 -7.20
C ARG A 31 -15.51 25.77 -7.50
N GLU A 32 -15.90 25.68 -8.78
CA GLU A 32 -17.24 25.28 -9.19
C GLU A 32 -17.55 23.84 -8.76
N ALA A 33 -16.59 22.94 -8.89
CA ALA A 33 -16.72 21.57 -8.41
C ALA A 33 -16.67 21.44 -6.86
N GLY A 34 -16.41 22.53 -6.13
CA GLY A 34 -16.32 22.53 -4.66
C GLY A 34 -15.06 21.88 -4.10
N GLY A 35 -14.04 21.71 -4.92
CA GLY A 35 -12.77 21.05 -4.63
C GLY A 35 -12.78 19.57 -5.01
N PHE A 36 -11.85 19.15 -5.86
CA PHE A 36 -11.88 17.80 -6.44
C PHE A 36 -11.69 16.67 -5.42
N ALA A 37 -10.94 16.87 -4.35
CA ALA A 37 -10.82 15.88 -3.29
C ALA A 37 -12.18 15.59 -2.62
N ARG A 38 -12.98 16.62 -2.38
CA ARG A 38 -14.36 16.48 -1.86
C ARG A 38 -15.31 15.92 -2.90
N TYR A 39 -15.17 16.37 -4.12
CA TYR A 39 -15.98 15.91 -5.24
C TYR A 39 -15.91 14.39 -5.39
N LEU A 40 -14.72 13.80 -5.31
CA LEU A 40 -14.53 12.36 -5.42
C LEU A 40 -15.30 11.55 -4.35
N VAL A 41 -15.38 12.08 -3.12
CA VAL A 41 -16.13 11.40 -2.03
C VAL A 41 -17.59 11.80 -1.97
N GLY A 42 -18.08 12.60 -2.94
CA GLY A 42 -19.48 13.03 -2.97
C GLY A 42 -19.85 14.11 -1.95
N GLY A 43 -18.85 14.82 -1.40
CA GLY A 43 -19.06 15.88 -0.43
C GLY A 43 -19.20 17.26 -1.07
N SER A 44 -20.20 18.06 -0.64
CA SER A 44 -20.34 19.47 -1.01
C SER A 44 -19.68 20.38 0.03
N SER A 45 -19.08 21.49 -0.42
CA SER A 45 -18.55 22.52 0.48
C SER A 45 -19.66 23.25 1.28
N THR A 46 -20.90 23.22 0.79
CA THR A 46 -22.06 23.89 1.37
C THR A 46 -23.01 22.95 2.10
N GLY A 47 -22.64 21.67 2.26
CA GLY A 47 -23.52 20.67 2.88
C GLY A 47 -24.63 20.14 1.97
N THR A 48 -24.77 20.66 0.76
CA THR A 48 -25.64 20.13 -0.27
C THR A 48 -24.88 19.13 -1.14
N PRO A 49 -25.40 17.92 -1.38
CA PRO A 49 -24.74 17.00 -2.29
C PRO A 49 -24.70 17.61 -3.70
N TYR A 50 -23.52 17.69 -4.33
CA TYR A 50 -23.37 18.14 -5.72
C TYR A 50 -23.95 17.15 -6.73
N PHE A 51 -24.50 16.02 -6.23
CA PHE A 51 -25.11 15.04 -7.09
C PHE A 51 -26.50 15.47 -7.50
N TYR A 52 -26.64 15.84 -8.76
CA TYR A 52 -27.95 15.70 -9.37
C TYR A 52 -28.09 14.26 -9.84
N PRO A 53 -29.04 13.52 -9.29
CA PRO A 53 -29.30 12.18 -9.80
C PRO A 53 -29.76 12.31 -11.25
N ARG A 54 -28.98 11.79 -12.19
CA ARG A 54 -29.51 11.54 -13.53
C ARG A 54 -30.77 10.67 -13.46
N TYR A 55 -30.81 9.81 -12.44
CA TYR A 55 -31.96 8.99 -12.10
C TYR A 55 -32.07 8.88 -10.57
N PRO A 56 -33.26 9.11 -9.98
CA PRO A 56 -33.45 8.91 -8.55
C PRO A 56 -33.07 7.48 -8.15
N GLY A 57 -32.07 7.29 -7.29
CA GLY A 57 -31.80 6.06 -6.61
C GLY A 57 -30.53 5.26 -7.00
N GLN A 58 -29.71 5.69 -7.96
CA GLN A 58 -28.59 4.86 -8.43
C GLN A 58 -27.33 5.66 -8.78
N ARG A 59 -26.71 6.37 -7.85
CA ARG A 59 -25.39 6.92 -8.10
C ARG A 59 -24.35 6.41 -7.14
N GLN A 60 -23.31 5.79 -7.68
CA GLN A 60 -22.05 5.58 -7.03
C GLN A 60 -21.36 6.95 -6.84
N ALA A 61 -20.51 7.09 -5.83
CA ALA A 61 -19.66 8.26 -5.70
C ALA A 61 -18.72 8.34 -6.92
N PRO A 62 -18.33 9.54 -7.41
CA PRO A 62 -17.39 9.67 -8.52
C PRO A 62 -16.09 8.89 -8.33
N ARG A 63 -15.68 8.69 -7.09
CA ARG A 63 -14.57 7.83 -6.72
C ARG A 63 -14.81 6.38 -7.12
N ASP A 64 -15.98 5.85 -6.81
CA ASP A 64 -16.31 4.44 -7.09
C ASP A 64 -16.43 4.20 -8.60
N ASP A 65 -17.00 5.17 -9.34
CA ASP A 65 -17.07 5.13 -10.80
C ASP A 65 -15.68 5.17 -11.42
N LEU A 66 -14.77 6.01 -10.89
CA LEU A 66 -13.38 6.08 -11.34
C LEU A 66 -12.63 4.78 -10.99
N GLU A 67 -12.82 4.21 -9.81
CA GLU A 67 -12.21 2.95 -9.38
C GLU A 67 -12.62 1.81 -10.30
N GLU A 68 -13.92 1.68 -10.60
CA GLU A 68 -14.45 0.67 -11.51
C GLU A 68 -13.88 0.85 -12.93
N HIS A 69 -13.84 2.09 -13.43
CA HIS A 69 -13.31 2.37 -14.75
C HIS A 69 -11.82 2.04 -14.86
N LEU A 70 -11.01 2.49 -13.87
CA LEU A 70 -9.57 2.18 -13.81
C LEU A 70 -9.34 0.67 -13.75
N GLY A 71 -10.05 -0.03 -12.85
CA GLY A 71 -9.95 -1.48 -12.70
C GLY A 71 -10.27 -2.23 -13.99
N LYS A 72 -11.34 -1.83 -14.70
CA LYS A 72 -11.76 -2.45 -15.95
C LYS A 72 -10.76 -2.18 -17.08
N LYS A 73 -10.41 -0.91 -17.30
CA LYS A 73 -9.56 -0.50 -18.42
C LYS A 73 -8.12 -0.98 -18.27
N LEU A 74 -7.54 -0.80 -17.10
CA LEU A 74 -6.18 -1.28 -16.84
C LEU A 74 -6.15 -2.81 -16.75
N GLY A 75 -7.22 -3.43 -16.23
CA GLY A 75 -7.34 -4.87 -16.11
C GLY A 75 -7.30 -5.64 -17.43
N GLU A 76 -7.43 -4.96 -18.58
CA GLU A 76 -7.25 -5.59 -19.90
C GLU A 76 -5.81 -6.10 -20.10
N ASN A 77 -4.80 -5.28 -19.76
CA ASN A 77 -3.37 -5.54 -20.00
C ASN A 77 -2.55 -5.75 -18.71
N PHE A 78 -3.08 -5.34 -17.57
CA PHE A 78 -2.38 -5.35 -16.29
C PHE A 78 -3.14 -6.15 -15.23
N GLU A 79 -2.41 -6.70 -14.29
CA GLU A 79 -2.92 -7.12 -13.00
C GLU A 79 -3.00 -5.86 -12.12
N VAL A 80 -4.19 -5.41 -11.77
CA VAL A 80 -4.42 -4.27 -10.88
C VAL A 80 -4.35 -4.78 -9.45
N GLN A 81 -3.25 -4.50 -8.76
CA GLN A 81 -3.02 -4.99 -7.39
C GLN A 81 -3.74 -4.13 -6.36
N SER A 82 -3.70 -2.81 -6.53
CA SER A 82 -4.47 -1.89 -5.68
C SER A 82 -4.72 -0.55 -6.36
N ILE A 83 -5.80 0.13 -5.95
CA ILE A 83 -6.10 1.52 -6.28
C ILE A 83 -6.24 2.28 -4.97
N THR A 84 -5.30 3.18 -4.69
CA THR A 84 -5.26 3.96 -3.46
C THR A 84 -5.60 5.41 -3.79
N PHE A 85 -6.75 5.88 -3.29
CA PHE A 85 -7.15 7.27 -3.47
C PHE A 85 -6.47 8.17 -2.45
N HIS A 86 -6.19 9.40 -2.86
CA HIS A 86 -5.68 10.41 -1.96
C HIS A 86 -6.66 10.76 -0.85
N ASP A 87 -6.12 11.16 0.30
CA ASP A 87 -6.90 11.73 1.40
C ASP A 87 -7.58 13.04 0.96
N THR A 88 -8.77 13.29 1.49
CA THR A 88 -9.54 14.53 1.26
C THR A 88 -8.80 15.80 1.68
N LYS A 89 -7.71 15.70 2.45
CA LYS A 89 -6.86 16.83 2.86
C LYS A 89 -5.85 17.26 1.80
N ILE A 90 -5.67 16.47 0.74
CA ILE A 90 -4.74 16.81 -0.32
C ILE A 90 -5.28 17.99 -1.11
N GLN A 91 -4.43 19.00 -1.26
CA GLN A 91 -4.75 20.24 -1.99
C GLN A 91 -4.16 20.21 -3.38
N SER A 92 -4.85 20.87 -4.30
CA SER A 92 -4.34 21.13 -5.63
C SER A 92 -3.05 21.97 -5.57
N ARG A 93 -2.05 21.56 -6.32
CA ARG A 93 -0.78 22.27 -6.46
C ARG A 93 -0.73 23.08 -7.75
N THR A 94 -0.07 24.21 -7.73
CA THR A 94 0.23 24.99 -8.95
C THR A 94 1.27 24.21 -9.77
N ILE A 95 1.03 24.10 -11.07
CA ILE A 95 1.98 23.57 -12.04
C ILE A 95 2.61 24.73 -12.85
N GLY A 96 3.67 24.46 -13.64
CA GLY A 96 4.47 25.49 -14.29
C GLY A 96 3.72 26.44 -15.26
N GLU A 97 2.46 26.15 -15.59
CA GLU A 97 1.61 26.97 -16.44
C GLU A 97 0.77 27.94 -15.57
N PRO A 98 0.79 29.27 -15.83
CA PRO A 98 0.00 30.22 -15.07
C PRO A 98 -1.50 29.91 -15.11
N GLY A 99 -2.14 29.90 -13.94
CA GLY A 99 -3.57 29.63 -13.81
C GLY A 99 -3.95 28.15 -13.79
N TRP A 100 -3.00 27.22 -14.06
CA TRP A 100 -3.24 25.79 -14.01
C TRP A 100 -2.79 25.18 -12.69
N ARG A 101 -3.55 24.19 -12.27
CA ARG A 101 -3.34 23.40 -11.04
C ARG A 101 -3.44 21.92 -11.34
N GLU A 102 -2.92 21.12 -10.46
CA GLU A 102 -3.03 19.67 -10.51
C GLU A 102 -3.50 19.16 -9.15
N THR A 103 -4.59 18.38 -9.15
CA THR A 103 -5.08 17.66 -7.99
C THR A 103 -4.76 16.19 -8.18
N PRO A 104 -3.94 15.58 -7.30
CA PRO A 104 -3.71 14.15 -7.35
C PRO A 104 -5.00 13.42 -6.93
N LEU A 105 -5.39 12.38 -7.64
CA LEU A 105 -6.62 11.62 -7.42
C LEU A 105 -6.37 10.24 -6.81
N ALA A 106 -5.50 9.46 -7.46
CA ALA A 106 -5.22 8.09 -7.06
C ALA A 106 -3.79 7.66 -7.43
N TYR A 107 -3.33 6.62 -6.75
CA TYR A 107 -2.16 5.83 -7.11
C TYR A 107 -2.60 4.39 -7.38
N VAL A 108 -2.24 3.87 -8.54
CA VAL A 108 -2.61 2.52 -8.96
C VAL A 108 -1.34 1.67 -9.00
N LEU A 109 -1.34 0.56 -8.25
CA LEU A 109 -0.27 -0.43 -8.29
C LEU A 109 -0.61 -1.48 -9.32
N LEU A 110 0.24 -1.62 -10.33
CA LEU A 110 0.04 -2.42 -11.52
C LEU A 110 1.19 -3.41 -11.72
N LYS A 111 0.89 -4.54 -12.34
CA LYS A 111 1.88 -5.45 -12.90
C LYS A 111 1.44 -5.82 -14.31
N ALA A 112 2.35 -5.74 -15.30
CA ALA A 112 2.04 -6.18 -16.65
C ALA A 112 1.75 -7.68 -16.67
N LYS A 113 0.71 -8.09 -17.40
CA LYS A 113 0.31 -9.51 -17.49
C LYS A 113 1.35 -10.35 -18.21
N ASP A 114 1.99 -9.75 -19.20
CA ASP A 114 3.04 -10.40 -19.98
C ASP A 114 3.98 -9.38 -20.64
N ALA A 115 5.02 -9.85 -21.31
CA ALA A 115 6.03 -9.04 -21.94
C ALA A 115 5.56 -8.32 -23.23
N SER A 116 4.37 -8.62 -23.74
CA SER A 116 3.82 -7.98 -24.96
C SER A 116 3.12 -6.66 -24.68
N VAL A 117 2.90 -6.32 -23.41
CA VAL A 117 2.26 -5.07 -23.00
C VAL A 117 3.15 -3.89 -23.39
N ASP A 118 2.68 -3.04 -24.29
CA ASP A 118 3.42 -1.93 -24.87
C ASP A 118 2.83 -0.55 -24.56
N ARG A 119 1.67 -0.50 -23.89
CA ARG A 119 0.98 0.76 -23.59
C ARG A 119 0.05 0.70 -22.40
N ILE A 120 -0.06 1.82 -21.72
CA ILE A 120 -1.17 2.14 -20.80
C ILE A 120 -2.28 2.75 -21.65
N PRO A 121 -3.49 2.20 -21.63
CA PRO A 121 -4.60 2.70 -22.46
C PRO A 121 -5.02 4.10 -22.03
N GLU A 122 -5.75 4.77 -22.90
CA GLU A 122 -6.47 6.00 -22.54
C GLU A 122 -7.47 5.70 -21.43
N LEU A 123 -7.42 6.51 -20.36
CA LEU A 123 -8.32 6.45 -19.22
C LEU A 123 -9.28 7.64 -19.30
N GLN A 124 -10.52 7.44 -18.89
CA GLN A 124 -11.56 8.46 -18.92
C GLN A 124 -12.18 8.64 -17.53
N MET A 125 -12.55 9.85 -17.23
CA MET A 125 -13.37 10.22 -16.08
C MET A 125 -14.38 11.27 -16.53
N ASP A 126 -15.62 11.12 -16.11
CA ASP A 126 -16.66 12.10 -16.32
C ASP A 126 -16.80 12.98 -15.08
N LEU A 127 -16.48 14.28 -15.24
CA LEU A 127 -16.74 15.29 -14.23
C LEU A 127 -18.17 15.79 -14.38
N ASP A 128 -18.98 15.57 -13.37
CA ASP A 128 -20.41 15.90 -13.36
C ASP A 128 -20.70 16.76 -12.11
N PHE A 129 -20.90 18.05 -12.32
CA PHE A 129 -21.13 19.01 -11.25
C PHE A 129 -22.12 20.10 -11.68
N TYR A 130 -22.50 20.97 -10.76
CA TYR A 130 -23.32 22.14 -11.03
C TYR A 130 -22.47 23.38 -10.96
N ASP A 131 -22.52 24.18 -12.02
CA ASP A 131 -22.00 25.53 -11.99
C ASP A 131 -23.16 26.56 -11.82
N SER A 132 -22.84 27.84 -11.92
CA SER A 132 -23.81 28.93 -11.82
C SER A 132 -24.86 28.96 -12.94
N LEU A 133 -24.61 28.25 -14.03
CA LEU A 133 -25.48 28.19 -15.24
C LEU A 133 -26.31 26.91 -15.32
N GLY A 134 -25.95 25.88 -14.53
CA GLY A 134 -26.69 24.61 -14.53
C GLY A 134 -25.80 23.36 -14.45
N PRO A 135 -26.33 22.19 -14.83
CA PRO A 135 -25.58 20.95 -14.81
C PRO A 135 -24.50 20.91 -15.88
N VAL A 136 -23.28 20.52 -15.48
CA VAL A 136 -22.13 20.36 -16.36
C VAL A 136 -21.72 18.88 -16.36
N LEU A 137 -21.51 18.32 -17.53
CA LEU A 137 -20.86 17.03 -17.75
C LEU A 137 -19.62 17.27 -18.61
N LEU A 138 -18.45 17.03 -18.05
CA LEU A 138 -17.18 17.24 -18.69
C LEU A 138 -16.38 15.92 -18.73
N PRO A 139 -16.38 15.19 -19.87
CA PRO A 139 -15.50 14.04 -20.01
C PRO A 139 -14.05 14.50 -20.13
N VAL A 140 -13.18 13.90 -19.31
CA VAL A 140 -11.74 14.17 -19.32
C VAL A 140 -10.99 12.86 -19.51
N THR A 141 -9.98 12.87 -20.39
CA THR A 141 -9.21 11.66 -20.71
C THR A 141 -7.72 11.87 -20.52
N THR A 142 -6.98 10.77 -20.36
CA THR A 142 -5.52 10.75 -20.44
C THR A 142 -5.07 10.50 -21.88
N ALA A 143 -3.85 10.87 -22.21
CA ALA A 143 -3.20 10.31 -23.39
C ALA A 143 -2.81 8.85 -23.14
N THR A 144 -2.77 8.05 -24.21
CA THR A 144 -2.13 6.72 -24.19
C THR A 144 -0.64 6.89 -23.94
N GLN A 145 -0.05 6.09 -23.04
CA GLN A 145 1.38 6.12 -22.74
C GLN A 145 2.05 4.84 -23.23
N ILE A 146 3.18 5.00 -23.91
CA ILE A 146 4.01 3.86 -24.33
C ILE A 146 4.81 3.36 -23.13
N VAL A 147 4.88 2.05 -22.98
CA VAL A 147 5.66 1.36 -21.93
C VAL A 147 6.40 0.18 -22.54
N ASP A 148 7.43 -0.29 -21.86
CA ASP A 148 8.15 -1.49 -22.23
C ASP A 148 8.09 -2.54 -21.10
N ALA A 149 7.32 -3.58 -21.31
CA ALA A 149 7.19 -4.69 -20.38
C ALA A 149 8.14 -5.88 -20.68
N ARG A 150 8.94 -5.81 -21.76
CA ARG A 150 9.84 -6.89 -22.19
C ARG A 150 10.99 -7.16 -21.23
N PRO A 151 11.65 -6.14 -20.61
CA PRO A 151 12.73 -6.41 -19.69
C PRO A 151 12.30 -7.30 -18.51
N GLU A 152 13.07 -8.35 -18.24
CA GLU A 152 12.86 -9.15 -17.01
C GLU A 152 13.19 -8.33 -15.74
N SER A 153 14.17 -7.42 -15.85
CA SER A 153 14.56 -6.51 -14.80
C SER A 153 14.30 -5.06 -15.21
N ALA A 154 13.20 -4.48 -14.76
CA ALA A 154 12.99 -3.04 -14.88
C ALA A 154 14.04 -2.26 -14.06
N PRO A 155 14.40 -1.02 -14.48
CA PRO A 155 15.24 -0.13 -13.69
C PRO A 155 14.72 0.04 -12.25
N ALA A 156 15.65 0.31 -11.32
CA ALA A 156 15.28 0.59 -9.95
C ALA A 156 14.35 1.81 -9.91
N ARG A 157 13.23 1.67 -9.20
CA ARG A 157 12.28 2.76 -9.02
C ARG A 157 12.72 3.66 -7.87
N PRO A 158 12.31 4.93 -7.86
CA PRO A 158 12.61 5.84 -6.77
C PRO A 158 12.17 5.25 -5.43
N LEU A 159 13.08 5.26 -4.45
CA LEU A 159 12.82 4.81 -3.10
C LEU A 159 13.60 5.71 -2.14
N ASP A 160 12.93 6.24 -1.12
CA ASP A 160 13.54 7.13 -0.15
C ASP A 160 12.97 6.86 1.25
N GLY A 161 13.82 7.10 2.27
CA GLY A 161 13.42 7.04 3.67
C GLY A 161 12.91 5.67 4.10
N LEU A 162 13.49 4.57 3.59
CA LEU A 162 13.06 3.21 3.91
C LEU A 162 13.36 2.90 5.38
N GLU A 163 12.31 2.64 6.15
CA GLU A 163 12.37 2.17 7.54
C GLU A 163 12.04 0.68 7.60
N LEU A 164 12.80 -0.07 8.41
CA LEU A 164 12.60 -1.49 8.65
C LEU A 164 12.41 -1.75 10.14
N ILE A 165 11.25 -2.28 10.52
CA ILE A 165 10.97 -2.76 11.87
C ILE A 165 11.08 -4.27 11.86
N GLN A 166 11.90 -4.83 12.73
CA GLN A 166 12.08 -6.26 12.90
C GLN A 166 11.56 -6.64 14.29
N THR A 167 10.55 -7.48 14.34
CA THR A 167 9.88 -7.88 15.59
C THR A 167 10.04 -9.37 15.82
N LEU A 168 10.71 -9.77 16.89
CA LEU A 168 10.82 -11.15 17.33
C LEU A 168 9.68 -11.51 18.29
N ASP A 169 8.92 -12.53 17.95
CA ASP A 169 8.00 -13.18 18.87
C ASP A 169 8.60 -14.51 19.34
N SER A 170 9.08 -14.51 20.58
CA SER A 170 9.64 -15.69 21.24
C SER A 170 8.61 -16.46 22.09
N ARG A 171 7.36 -16.03 22.09
CA ARG A 171 6.25 -16.73 22.75
C ARG A 171 5.88 -17.95 21.91
N LEU A 172 6.22 -19.13 22.39
CA LEU A 172 5.91 -20.37 21.70
C LEU A 172 4.37 -20.57 21.66
N THR A 173 3.82 -20.59 20.48
CA THR A 173 2.38 -20.81 20.28
C THR A 173 2.15 -22.16 19.61
N GLY A 174 1.80 -23.18 20.41
CA GLY A 174 1.24 -24.43 19.93
C GLY A 174 2.23 -25.41 19.29
N GLU A 175 1.71 -26.33 18.46
CA GLU A 175 2.41 -27.50 17.88
C GLU A 175 3.60 -27.17 16.94
N ASN A 176 3.77 -25.90 16.58
CA ASN A 176 4.90 -25.43 15.77
C ASN A 176 5.97 -24.83 16.68
N GLU A 177 6.83 -25.66 17.22
CA GLU A 177 8.01 -25.30 17.99
C GLU A 177 8.92 -24.36 17.18
N GLY A 178 8.71 -23.04 17.27
CA GLY A 178 9.49 -22.07 16.50
C GLY A 178 9.24 -20.63 16.94
N LEU A 179 10.21 -19.77 16.67
CA LEU A 179 10.07 -18.33 16.82
C LEU A 179 9.46 -17.72 15.57
N THR A 180 8.75 -16.63 15.71
CA THR A 180 8.29 -15.84 14.57
C THR A 180 9.07 -14.53 14.51
N LEU A 181 9.70 -14.26 13.37
CA LEU A 181 10.30 -12.96 13.08
C LEU A 181 9.45 -12.25 12.04
N GLU A 182 8.85 -11.15 12.42
CA GLU A 182 8.16 -10.23 11.53
C GLU A 182 9.12 -9.14 11.06
N LEU A 183 9.19 -8.93 9.75
CA LEU A 183 9.89 -7.81 9.14
C LEU A 183 8.87 -6.92 8.44
N HIS A 184 8.74 -5.68 8.92
CA HIS A 184 7.83 -4.70 8.34
C HIS A 184 8.64 -3.52 7.80
N ALA A 185 8.59 -3.33 6.49
CA ALA A 185 9.28 -2.26 5.79
C ALA A 185 8.29 -1.22 5.28
N THR A 186 8.62 0.06 5.47
CA THR A 186 7.84 1.21 4.99
C THR A 186 8.77 2.24 4.37
N GLY A 187 8.40 2.77 3.19
CA GLY A 187 9.22 3.76 2.49
C GLY A 187 8.46 4.56 1.47
N LYS A 188 9.03 5.68 1.04
CA LYS A 188 8.51 6.49 -0.08
C LYS A 188 8.98 5.87 -1.39
N GLY A 189 8.05 5.44 -2.20
CA GLY A 189 8.28 4.62 -3.39
C GLY A 189 7.82 3.18 -3.17
N LEU A 190 8.25 2.25 -4.00
CA LEU A 190 7.85 0.85 -3.92
C LEU A 190 8.89 0.03 -3.13
N THR A 191 8.49 -0.50 -1.98
CA THR A 191 9.32 -1.34 -1.13
C THR A 191 9.79 -2.60 -1.88
N PRO A 192 11.11 -2.82 -2.01
CA PRO A 192 11.65 -3.95 -2.74
C PRO A 192 11.44 -5.27 -1.98
N PRO A 193 11.73 -6.43 -2.62
CA PRO A 193 11.65 -7.72 -1.96
C PRO A 193 12.71 -7.87 -0.86
N LEU A 194 12.47 -8.82 0.05
CA LEU A 194 13.22 -9.01 1.29
C LEU A 194 14.73 -9.19 1.09
N ASP A 195 15.14 -9.92 0.06
CA ASP A 195 16.54 -10.17 -0.29
C ASP A 195 17.35 -8.90 -0.62
N LYS A 196 16.66 -7.79 -0.88
CA LYS A 196 17.28 -6.47 -1.09
C LYS A 196 17.36 -5.63 0.19
N LEU A 197 16.61 -6.00 1.22
CA LEU A 197 16.49 -5.23 2.47
C LEU A 197 17.40 -5.73 3.57
N VAL A 198 17.56 -7.04 3.67
CA VAL A 198 18.33 -7.68 4.74
C VAL A 198 19.18 -8.83 4.21
N THR A 199 20.26 -9.12 4.92
CA THR A 199 20.98 -10.38 4.79
C THR A 199 20.40 -11.34 5.81
N LEU A 200 19.76 -12.41 5.31
CA LEU A 200 19.15 -13.44 6.15
C LEU A 200 20.23 -14.44 6.64
N ASP A 201 21.03 -13.98 7.61
CA ASP A 201 21.99 -14.80 8.34
C ASP A 201 21.63 -14.75 9.82
N ILE A 202 20.95 -15.77 10.31
CA ILE A 202 20.47 -15.87 11.68
C ILE A 202 21.16 -17.08 12.32
N PRO A 203 22.27 -16.85 13.05
CA PRO A 203 22.99 -17.93 13.71
C PRO A 203 22.09 -18.75 14.64
N ASP A 204 22.36 -20.04 14.78
CA ASP A 204 21.61 -20.99 15.61
C ASP A 204 20.15 -21.25 15.19
N PHE A 205 19.67 -20.63 14.10
CA PHE A 205 18.30 -20.79 13.64
C PHE A 205 18.22 -21.12 12.13
N GLU A 206 17.29 -21.98 11.78
CA GLU A 206 16.90 -22.30 10.41
C GLU A 206 15.55 -21.63 10.10
N ILE A 207 15.46 -20.99 8.93
CA ILE A 207 14.20 -20.43 8.42
C ILE A 207 13.42 -21.56 7.76
N THR A 208 12.34 -22.01 8.40
CA THR A 208 11.52 -23.12 7.91
C THR A 208 10.39 -22.63 7.00
N LYS A 209 9.96 -21.39 7.15
CA LYS A 209 8.90 -20.79 6.34
C LYS A 209 9.14 -19.29 6.19
N THR A 210 8.91 -18.77 4.99
CA THR A 210 8.81 -17.34 4.70
C THR A 210 7.46 -17.08 4.07
N ASP A 211 6.69 -16.19 4.67
CA ASP A 211 5.38 -15.74 4.19
C ASP A 211 5.46 -14.26 3.86
N ASP A 212 5.34 -13.92 2.57
CA ASP A 212 5.35 -12.54 2.07
C ASP A 212 3.91 -12.07 1.94
N GLN A 213 3.52 -11.09 2.75
CA GLN A 213 2.16 -10.53 2.75
C GLN A 213 1.88 -9.64 1.53
N GLY A 214 2.90 -9.45 0.68
CA GLY A 214 2.81 -8.64 -0.52
C GLY A 214 3.09 -7.15 -0.28
N LEU A 215 3.20 -6.44 -1.39
CA LEU A 215 3.40 -4.99 -1.43
C LEU A 215 2.04 -4.30 -1.37
N SER A 216 1.88 -3.34 -0.47
CA SER A 216 0.69 -2.49 -0.39
C SER A 216 1.05 -1.01 -0.38
N ILE A 217 0.12 -0.17 -0.78
CA ILE A 217 0.25 1.29 -0.71
C ILE A 217 -0.51 1.78 0.52
N ALA A 218 0.25 2.16 1.55
CA ALA A 218 -0.32 2.62 2.81
C ALA A 218 -1.02 3.98 2.64
N ARG A 219 -0.39 4.90 1.90
CA ARG A 219 -0.92 6.24 1.63
C ARG A 219 -0.18 6.92 0.48
N VAL A 220 -0.71 8.04 0.05
CA VAL A 220 -0.06 8.92 -0.92
C VAL A 220 0.15 10.29 -0.28
N GLU A 221 1.37 10.80 -0.32
CA GLU A 221 1.78 12.06 0.30
C GLU A 221 2.11 13.11 -0.74
N SER A 222 1.70 14.34 -0.48
CA SER A 222 2.17 15.51 -1.27
C SER A 222 3.43 16.07 -0.62
N GLY A 223 4.50 16.09 -1.38
CA GLY A 223 5.78 16.67 -0.98
C GLY A 223 6.15 17.91 -1.79
N ALA A 224 7.22 18.59 -1.41
CA ALA A 224 7.71 19.78 -2.12
C ALA A 224 8.09 19.48 -3.59
N LEU A 225 8.54 18.26 -3.89
CA LEU A 225 8.97 17.84 -5.22
C LEU A 225 7.88 17.11 -6.03
N GLY A 226 6.71 16.91 -5.44
CA GLY A 226 5.61 16.20 -6.11
C GLY A 226 4.82 15.31 -5.18
N VAL A 227 4.17 14.33 -5.76
CA VAL A 227 3.37 13.32 -5.06
C VAL A 227 4.21 12.06 -4.92
N ASN A 228 4.22 11.46 -3.73
CA ASN A 228 4.94 10.22 -3.45
C ASN A 228 3.97 9.19 -2.90
N ALA A 229 4.05 7.96 -3.40
CA ALA A 229 3.41 6.84 -2.75
C ALA A 229 4.27 6.39 -1.56
N VAL A 230 3.63 6.09 -0.44
CA VAL A 230 4.27 5.40 0.69
C VAL A 230 3.78 3.98 0.67
N SER A 231 4.70 3.06 0.40
CA SER A 231 4.39 1.64 0.39
C SER A 231 4.85 0.96 1.67
N GLU A 232 4.22 -0.17 1.93
CA GLU A 232 4.58 -1.07 3.03
C GLU A 232 4.62 -2.51 2.53
N ARG A 233 5.45 -3.33 3.17
CA ARG A 233 5.52 -4.76 2.91
C ARG A 233 5.93 -5.49 4.17
N THR A 234 5.28 -6.61 4.46
CA THR A 234 5.51 -7.41 5.65
C THR A 234 5.87 -8.83 5.27
N TRP A 235 6.85 -9.38 5.96
CA TRP A 235 7.23 -10.78 5.87
C TRP A 235 7.20 -11.40 7.25
N LEU A 236 6.70 -12.64 7.30
CA LEU A 236 6.71 -13.47 8.50
C LEU A 236 7.64 -14.65 8.26
N LEU A 237 8.69 -14.73 9.06
CA LEU A 237 9.65 -15.83 9.03
C LEU A 237 9.39 -16.75 10.23
N THR A 238 9.23 -18.03 9.98
CA THR A 238 9.21 -19.04 11.04
C THR A 238 10.60 -19.62 11.20
N LEU A 239 11.15 -19.52 12.39
CA LEU A 239 12.51 -19.90 12.73
C LEU A 239 12.48 -21.10 13.68
N LYS A 240 13.32 -22.10 13.42
CA LYS A 240 13.56 -23.23 14.32
C LYS A 240 15.00 -23.25 14.77
N PRO A 241 15.31 -23.57 16.05
CA PRO A 241 16.68 -23.79 16.47
C PRO A 241 17.31 -24.93 15.67
N THR A 242 18.57 -24.80 15.28
CA THR A 242 19.34 -25.86 14.65
C THR A 242 19.61 -27.00 15.65
N ALA A 243 19.86 -28.22 15.16
CA ALA A 243 20.10 -29.39 16.01
C ALA A 243 21.32 -29.26 16.94
N ASP A 244 22.27 -28.39 16.57
CA ASP A 244 23.51 -28.14 17.33
C ASP A 244 23.37 -26.96 18.30
N ALA A 245 22.18 -26.35 18.39
CA ALA A 245 21.93 -25.21 19.26
C ALA A 245 21.97 -25.65 20.74
N GLY A 246 22.79 -24.97 21.55
CA GLY A 246 22.93 -25.25 22.98
C GLY A 246 21.74 -24.77 23.82
N GLU A 247 21.82 -24.97 25.16
CA GLU A 247 20.78 -24.49 26.09
C GLU A 247 20.65 -22.94 26.18
N SER A 248 21.69 -22.22 25.73
CA SER A 248 21.69 -20.76 25.68
C SER A 248 21.82 -20.31 24.24
N LEU A 249 20.75 -19.76 23.69
CA LEU A 249 20.67 -19.28 22.32
C LEU A 249 20.90 -17.76 22.28
N THR A 250 21.69 -17.30 21.30
CA THR A 250 21.78 -15.89 20.98
C THR A 250 21.07 -15.65 19.67
N PHE A 251 20.01 -14.83 19.71
CA PHE A 251 19.32 -14.41 18.53
C PHE A 251 19.96 -13.13 17.98
N LYS A 252 20.27 -13.17 16.70
CA LYS A 252 20.81 -12.00 15.99
C LYS A 252 19.83 -11.60 14.88
N PHE A 253 19.34 -10.36 14.95
CA PHE A 253 18.46 -9.84 13.91
C PHE A 253 19.18 -9.76 12.55
N PRO A 254 18.51 -10.12 11.44
CA PRO A 254 19.03 -9.93 10.08
C PRO A 254 19.58 -8.52 9.87
N GLN A 255 20.78 -8.42 9.31
CA GLN A 255 21.44 -7.15 9.12
C GLN A 255 20.84 -6.37 7.96
N PRO A 256 20.41 -5.11 8.16
CA PRO A 256 19.88 -4.27 7.11
C PRO A 256 20.93 -3.98 6.04
N THR A 257 20.50 -3.91 4.78
CA THR A 257 21.35 -3.45 3.66
C THR A 257 21.44 -1.92 3.64
N GLY A 258 22.33 -1.38 2.80
CA GLY A 258 22.49 0.06 2.62
C GLY A 258 21.25 0.79 2.05
N LEU A 259 20.20 0.07 1.65
CA LEU A 259 18.91 0.66 1.22
C LEU A 259 18.05 1.08 2.42
N VAL A 260 18.24 0.48 3.58
CA VAL A 260 17.46 0.76 4.78
C VAL A 260 18.06 1.97 5.49
N ALA A 261 17.31 3.06 5.55
CA ALA A 261 17.74 4.30 6.20
C ALA A 261 17.67 4.21 7.72
N LYS A 262 16.69 3.44 8.24
CA LYS A 262 16.50 3.26 9.67
C LYS A 262 16.02 1.85 9.97
N SER A 263 16.61 1.21 10.98
CA SER A 263 16.16 -0.10 11.46
C SER A 263 15.85 -0.02 12.95
N VAL A 264 14.74 -0.68 13.36
CA VAL A 264 14.29 -0.79 14.74
C VAL A 264 14.07 -2.26 15.05
N PHE A 265 14.62 -2.72 16.18
CA PHE A 265 14.48 -4.10 16.65
C PHE A 265 13.54 -4.14 17.82
N LYS A 266 12.59 -5.06 17.81
CA LYS A 266 11.58 -5.22 18.85
C LYS A 266 11.45 -6.69 19.23
N GLN A 267 11.02 -6.91 20.47
CA GLN A 267 10.67 -8.24 20.98
C GLN A 267 9.36 -8.17 21.76
N TYR A 268 8.55 -9.20 21.62
CA TYR A 268 7.45 -9.42 22.56
C TYR A 268 7.99 -9.95 23.88
N SER A 269 7.82 -9.17 24.95
CA SER A 269 8.10 -9.55 26.33
C SER A 269 6.77 -9.71 27.06
N ASP A 270 6.36 -10.94 27.27
CA ASP A 270 5.01 -11.30 27.76
C ASP A 270 3.89 -10.70 26.89
N ALA A 271 3.23 -9.65 27.35
CA ALA A 271 2.18 -8.96 26.63
C ALA A 271 2.65 -7.68 25.94
N ASP A 272 3.83 -7.18 26.32
CA ASP A 272 4.34 -5.89 25.85
C ASP A 272 5.32 -6.05 24.68
N LEU A 273 5.30 -5.07 23.75
CA LEU A 273 6.25 -4.95 22.67
C LEU A 273 7.33 -3.94 23.07
N VAL A 274 8.55 -4.41 23.26
CA VAL A 274 9.68 -3.60 23.72
C VAL A 274 10.73 -3.45 22.63
N GLU A 275 11.39 -2.28 22.58
CA GLU A 275 12.55 -2.05 21.72
C GLU A 275 13.78 -2.69 22.35
N VAL A 276 14.60 -3.35 21.55
CA VAL A 276 15.76 -4.13 21.99
C VAL A 276 16.96 -3.88 21.10
N ASP A 277 18.12 -4.39 21.52
CA ASP A 277 19.34 -4.36 20.70
C ASP A 277 19.28 -5.38 19.55
N SER A 278 20.19 -5.23 18.59
CA SER A 278 20.29 -6.12 17.42
C SER A 278 20.66 -7.57 17.75
N GLU A 279 21.13 -7.84 18.97
CA GLU A 279 21.48 -9.16 19.49
C GLU A 279 20.77 -9.39 20.82
N LEU A 280 20.14 -10.55 20.98
CA LEU A 280 19.39 -10.93 22.17
C LEU A 280 19.86 -12.27 22.71
N ALA A 281 20.09 -12.34 24.02
CA ALA A 281 20.22 -13.62 24.70
C ALA A 281 18.81 -14.18 24.98
N LEU A 282 18.51 -15.31 24.37
CA LEU A 282 17.27 -16.04 24.61
C LEU A 282 17.49 -17.02 25.76
N VAL A 283 17.26 -16.55 26.98
CA VAL A 283 17.41 -17.37 28.20
C VAL A 283 16.09 -18.01 28.54
N GLY A 284 16.11 -19.35 28.74
CA GLY A 284 14.93 -20.08 29.22
C GLY A 284 13.91 -20.44 28.16
N LEU A 285 14.28 -20.42 26.87
CA LEU A 285 13.48 -21.03 25.82
C LEU A 285 13.37 -22.54 26.11
N SER A 286 12.24 -22.94 26.69
CA SER A 286 11.91 -24.35 26.80
C SER A 286 11.44 -24.82 25.44
N LEU A 287 12.22 -25.64 24.75
CA LEU A 287 11.85 -26.31 23.51
C LEU A 287 10.68 -27.31 23.71
N ASN A 288 10.36 -27.58 24.96
CA ASN A 288 9.17 -28.32 25.37
C ASN A 288 8.19 -27.37 26.06
N PRO A 289 7.19 -26.82 25.36
CA PRO A 289 6.21 -26.00 26.03
C PRO A 289 5.53 -26.80 27.15
N PRO A 290 5.32 -26.19 28.33
CA PRO A 290 4.46 -26.85 29.34
C PRO A 290 3.08 -27.03 28.70
N PRO A 291 2.33 -28.11 29.07
CA PRO A 291 1.01 -28.38 28.51
C PRO A 291 0.11 -27.18 28.85
N THR A 292 0.00 -26.24 27.93
CA THR A 292 -0.81 -25.04 28.11
C THR A 292 -2.26 -25.37 27.82
N TRP A 293 -3.11 -25.10 28.80
CA TRP A 293 -4.55 -25.08 28.68
C TRP A 293 -5.01 -24.16 27.53
N PRO A 294 -6.12 -24.51 26.84
CA PRO A 294 -6.49 -23.96 25.54
C PRO A 294 -7.04 -22.50 25.57
N TRP A 295 -6.69 -21.70 26.56
CA TRP A 295 -7.31 -20.37 26.76
C TRP A 295 -6.62 -19.21 26.03
N PHE A 296 -5.47 -19.40 25.40
CA PHE A 296 -4.71 -18.31 24.77
C PHE A 296 -4.60 -18.34 23.24
N ALA A 297 -5.29 -19.25 22.56
CA ALA A 297 -5.31 -19.30 21.09
C ALA A 297 -6.12 -18.15 20.42
N GLY A 298 -6.63 -17.19 21.22
CA GLY A 298 -7.56 -16.15 20.75
C GLY A 298 -6.95 -14.82 20.28
N SER A 299 -5.72 -14.49 20.68
CA SER A 299 -5.26 -13.10 20.54
C SER A 299 -4.60 -12.74 19.20
N ALA A 300 -3.92 -13.67 18.54
CA ALA A 300 -3.35 -13.40 17.20
C ALA A 300 -4.41 -13.39 16.09
N ALA A 301 -5.47 -14.20 16.24
CA ALA A 301 -6.61 -14.20 15.32
C ALA A 301 -7.47 -12.91 15.42
N VAL A 302 -7.46 -12.23 16.58
CA VAL A 302 -8.27 -11.03 16.80
C VAL A 302 -7.70 -9.80 16.08
N LEU A 303 -6.39 -9.69 15.91
CA LEU A 303 -5.78 -8.59 15.15
C LEU A 303 -5.98 -8.72 13.63
N LEU A 304 -5.88 -9.92 13.09
CA LEU A 304 -6.17 -10.18 11.67
C LEU A 304 -7.68 -10.06 11.34
N LEU A 305 -8.55 -10.43 12.28
CA LEU A 305 -10.00 -10.27 12.14
C LEU A 305 -10.45 -8.80 12.36
N GLY A 306 -9.71 -8.03 13.15
CA GLY A 306 -10.01 -6.60 13.40
C GLY A 306 -9.87 -5.74 12.14
N ILE A 307 -8.86 -5.98 11.33
CA ILE A 307 -8.64 -5.25 10.06
C ILE A 307 -9.63 -5.71 8.99
N GLY A 308 -9.93 -7.02 8.93
CA GLY A 308 -10.93 -7.58 8.02
C GLY A 308 -12.36 -7.16 8.38
N ALA A 309 -12.71 -7.19 9.67
CA ALA A 309 -14.04 -6.81 10.15
C ALA A 309 -14.31 -5.31 10.04
N TRP A 310 -13.29 -4.46 10.17
CA TRP A 310 -13.43 -3.02 9.97
C TRP A 310 -13.72 -2.67 8.50
N ARG A 311 -13.17 -3.43 7.55
CA ARG A 311 -13.49 -3.27 6.12
C ARG A 311 -14.88 -3.80 5.76
N VAL A 312 -15.38 -4.82 6.45
CA VAL A 312 -16.70 -5.42 6.19
C VAL A 312 -17.80 -4.61 6.90
N ALA A 313 -17.60 -4.15 8.14
CA ALA A 313 -18.58 -3.36 8.87
C ALA A 313 -18.86 -1.99 8.22
N LYS A 314 -17.86 -1.42 7.52
CA LYS A 314 -18.05 -0.16 6.78
C LYS A 314 -18.88 -0.34 5.49
N ARG A 315 -19.11 -1.58 5.05
CA ARG A 315 -19.96 -1.92 3.88
C ARG A 315 -21.43 -2.10 4.22
N ASP A 316 -21.77 -2.39 5.47
CA ASP A 316 -23.13 -2.72 5.87
C ASP A 316 -23.92 -1.53 6.44
N ASP A 317 -23.28 -0.41 6.79
CA ASP A 317 -23.95 0.81 7.29
C ASP A 317 -24.65 1.66 6.21
N VAL A 318 -24.63 1.23 4.93
CA VAL A 318 -25.28 1.94 3.81
C VAL A 318 -26.61 1.28 3.38
N LYS A 319 -27.10 0.28 4.08
CA LYS A 319 -28.34 -0.42 3.71
C LYS A 319 -29.47 -0.35 4.73
N VAL A 320 -29.68 0.76 5.42
CA VAL A 320 -30.97 1.04 6.07
C VAL A 320 -31.17 2.55 6.23
N ALA A 321 -31.80 3.20 5.30
CA ALA A 321 -32.80 4.26 5.46
C ALA A 321 -33.39 4.62 4.07
#